data_d044c2dd266f41baa4ccbe03af98baf7
#
_entry.id   d044c2dd266f41baa4ccbe03af98baf7
#
_cell.length_a   1.000
_cell.length_b   1.000
_cell.length_c   1.000
_cell.angle_alpha   90.00
_cell.angle_beta   90.00
_cell.angle_gamma   90.00
#
_symmetry.space_group_name_H-M   'P 1'
#
loop_
_entity.id
_entity.type
_entity.pdbx_description
1 polymer ?
#
loop_
_entity_poly.entity_id
_entity_poly.type
_entity_poly.pdbx_seq_one_letter_code
_entity_poly.pdbx_strand_id
1 'polypeptide(L)'
;WGRSLAVLLGIALGAAVFGSVRLAMHATLESFSSSMNQIAGAADATLVRPGGRIPEALVSTLMRHPTVRSAAPVLSAYVRPADNETPFLLIGLEPLLDRGLRTWRAGDPGAESRPDWRSLMTVPGAVMIGGKLAQQFGWQTGQRIRLTNAHHTADFTVLAVLDPDGLALVEGGRVALCDIATFQEFTGLFGLADRID
;
A
#
# COMPACT_ATOMS: atom_id res chain seq x y z
N TRP A 1 18.93 46.03 -30.21
CA TRP A 1 19.02 44.57 -30.23
C TRP A 1 19.12 44.00 -28.81
N GLY A 2 19.91 44.58 -27.90
CA GLY A 2 20.01 44.10 -26.51
C GLY A 2 18.71 44.13 -25.70
N ARG A 3 17.86 45.14 -25.88
CA ARG A 3 16.55 45.21 -25.22
C ARG A 3 15.58 44.13 -25.69
N SER A 4 15.54 43.84 -26.99
CA SER A 4 14.69 42.80 -27.55
C SER A 4 15.14 41.39 -27.11
N LEU A 5 16.45 41.17 -26.99
CA LEU A 5 17.02 39.93 -26.50
C LEU A 5 16.67 39.69 -25.02
N ALA A 6 16.75 40.75 -24.21
CA ALA A 6 16.40 40.66 -22.79
C ALA A 6 14.91 40.32 -22.57
N VAL A 7 14.01 40.89 -23.39
CA VAL A 7 12.57 40.57 -23.34
C VAL A 7 12.31 39.12 -23.76
N LEU A 8 12.95 38.68 -24.85
CA LEU A 8 12.83 37.28 -25.28
C LEU A 8 13.34 36.28 -24.25
N LEU A 9 14.48 36.57 -23.61
CA LEU A 9 15.01 35.73 -22.53
C LEU A 9 14.07 35.70 -21.32
N GLY A 10 13.47 36.86 -20.97
CA GLY A 10 12.48 36.89 -19.87
C GLY A 10 11.23 36.03 -20.14
N ILE A 11 10.70 36.12 -21.36
CA ILE A 11 9.55 35.29 -21.77
C ILE A 11 9.94 33.83 -21.80
N ALA A 12 11.10 33.49 -22.38
CA ALA A 12 11.57 32.09 -22.44
C ALA A 12 11.80 31.51 -21.05
N LEU A 13 12.36 32.26 -20.13
CA LEU A 13 12.57 31.84 -18.75
C LEU A 13 11.24 31.64 -18.02
N GLY A 14 10.28 32.53 -18.18
CA GLY A 14 8.94 32.39 -17.62
C GLY A 14 8.21 31.16 -18.15
N ALA A 15 8.28 30.92 -19.46
CA ALA A 15 7.70 29.72 -20.09
C ALA A 15 8.40 28.43 -19.61
N ALA A 16 9.72 28.45 -19.45
CA ALA A 16 10.48 27.32 -18.94
C ALA A 16 10.13 26.98 -17.49
N VAL A 17 10.00 27.97 -16.61
CA VAL A 17 9.58 27.79 -15.22
C VAL A 17 8.17 27.23 -15.16
N PHE A 18 7.23 27.81 -15.91
CA PHE A 18 5.85 27.32 -15.96
C PHE A 18 5.78 25.88 -16.49
N GLY A 19 6.52 25.59 -17.56
CA GLY A 19 6.60 24.23 -18.13
C GLY A 19 7.17 23.20 -17.17
N SER A 20 8.24 23.54 -16.45
CA SER A 20 8.85 22.64 -15.48
C SER A 20 7.94 22.37 -14.27
N VAL A 21 7.23 23.38 -13.78
CA VAL A 21 6.25 23.20 -12.69
C VAL A 21 5.10 22.29 -13.15
N ARG A 22 4.54 22.52 -14.34
CA ARG A 22 3.49 21.64 -14.89
C ARG A 22 3.97 20.20 -15.09
N LEU A 23 5.18 20.02 -15.61
CA LEU A 23 5.75 18.70 -15.82
C LEU A 23 5.97 17.97 -14.48
N ALA A 24 6.48 18.67 -13.47
CA ALA A 24 6.65 18.13 -12.13
C ALA A 24 5.31 17.72 -11.49
N MET A 25 4.26 18.56 -11.61
CA MET A 25 2.92 18.22 -11.14
C MET A 25 2.34 17.01 -11.89
N HIS A 26 2.51 16.93 -13.21
CA HIS A 26 2.04 15.80 -14.00
C HIS A 26 2.75 14.49 -13.59
N ALA A 27 4.07 14.53 -13.47
CA ALA A 27 4.85 13.37 -13.02
C ALA A 27 4.46 12.91 -11.61
N THR A 28 4.18 13.85 -10.70
CA THR A 28 3.70 13.54 -9.35
C THR A 28 2.32 12.87 -9.37
N LEU A 29 1.38 13.41 -10.15
CA LEU A 29 0.04 12.86 -10.29
C LEU A 29 0.05 11.48 -10.98
N GLU A 30 0.87 11.29 -12.01
CA GLU A 30 1.03 9.98 -12.67
C GLU A 30 1.65 8.95 -11.73
N SER A 31 2.68 9.31 -10.97
CA SER A 31 3.30 8.44 -9.98
C SER A 31 2.29 8.04 -8.90
N PHE A 32 1.51 9.00 -8.39
CA PHE A 32 0.46 8.75 -7.42
C PHE A 32 -0.66 7.86 -7.99
N SER A 33 -1.13 8.16 -9.21
CA SER A 33 -2.16 7.37 -9.91
C SER A 33 -1.67 5.94 -10.18
N SER A 34 -0.42 5.75 -10.59
CA SER A 34 0.18 4.44 -10.81
C SER A 34 0.24 3.63 -9.52
N SER A 35 0.68 4.24 -8.42
CA SER A 35 0.70 3.60 -7.09
C SER A 35 -0.70 3.23 -6.63
N MET A 36 -1.69 4.11 -6.82
CA MET A 36 -3.09 3.83 -6.47
C MET A 36 -3.66 2.68 -7.30
N ASN A 37 -3.38 2.63 -8.61
CA ASN A 37 -3.83 1.54 -9.49
C ASN A 37 -3.17 0.20 -9.12
N GLN A 38 -1.91 0.19 -8.71
CA GLN A 38 -1.24 -1.02 -8.22
C GLN A 38 -1.90 -1.53 -6.93
N ILE A 39 -2.34 -0.61 -6.06
CA ILE A 39 -3.03 -0.98 -4.83
C ILE A 39 -4.50 -1.37 -5.11
N ALA A 40 -5.18 -0.73 -6.05
CA ALA A 40 -6.57 -1.06 -6.43
C ALA A 40 -6.66 -2.43 -7.15
N GLY A 41 -5.61 -2.82 -7.87
CA GLY A 41 -5.58 -4.11 -8.59
C GLY A 41 -6.57 -4.13 -9.75
N ALA A 42 -7.33 -5.23 -9.88
CA ALA A 42 -8.32 -5.46 -10.93
C ALA A 42 -9.73 -4.99 -10.53
N ALA A 43 -9.86 -4.11 -9.54
CA ALA A 43 -11.17 -3.59 -9.13
C ALA A 43 -11.75 -2.67 -10.21
N ASP A 44 -13.00 -2.92 -10.60
CA ASP A 44 -13.73 -2.09 -11.57
C ASP A 44 -14.15 -0.74 -10.98
N ALA A 45 -14.30 -0.67 -9.65
CA ALA A 45 -14.68 0.53 -8.92
C ALA A 45 -14.10 0.52 -7.51
N THR A 46 -13.86 1.70 -6.97
CA THR A 46 -13.41 1.88 -5.59
C THR A 46 -14.33 2.83 -4.86
N LEU A 47 -14.88 2.38 -3.74
CA LEU A 47 -15.67 3.21 -2.84
C LEU A 47 -14.75 3.87 -1.83
N VAL A 48 -14.75 5.19 -1.79
CA VAL A 48 -14.02 6.01 -0.83
C VAL A 48 -14.92 7.06 -0.20
N ARG A 49 -14.62 7.48 1.02
CA ARG A 49 -15.29 8.60 1.68
C ARG A 49 -14.32 9.76 1.79
N PRO A 50 -14.53 10.87 1.08
CA PRO A 50 -13.66 12.04 1.19
C PRO A 50 -13.58 12.54 2.63
N GLY A 51 -12.36 12.68 3.14
CA GLY A 51 -12.09 13.17 4.49
C GLY A 51 -12.44 12.21 5.64
N GLY A 52 -12.70 10.94 5.36
CA GLY A 52 -13.04 9.97 6.41
C GLY A 52 -12.86 8.52 5.99
N ARG A 53 -13.15 7.61 6.92
CA ARG A 53 -13.16 6.17 6.69
C ARG A 53 -14.57 5.65 6.47
N ILE A 54 -14.66 4.47 5.89
CA ILE A 54 -15.90 3.78 5.56
C ILE A 54 -16.14 2.71 6.61
N PRO A 55 -17.38 2.54 7.13
CA PRO A 55 -17.72 1.38 7.94
C PRO A 55 -17.53 0.08 7.15
N GLU A 56 -16.76 -0.85 7.69
CA GLU A 56 -16.49 -2.16 7.07
C GLU A 56 -17.78 -2.96 6.83
N ALA A 57 -18.80 -2.74 7.67
CA ALA A 57 -20.14 -3.36 7.52
C ALA A 57 -20.78 -3.12 6.14
N LEU A 58 -20.38 -2.07 5.42
CA LEU A 58 -20.83 -1.83 4.04
C LEU A 58 -20.43 -2.92 3.07
N VAL A 59 -19.33 -3.64 3.30
CA VAL A 59 -18.89 -4.79 2.49
C VAL A 59 -20.03 -5.81 2.36
N SER A 60 -20.66 -6.17 3.48
CA SER A 60 -21.78 -7.11 3.48
C SER A 60 -23.00 -6.60 2.71
N THR A 61 -23.22 -5.30 2.69
CA THR A 61 -24.30 -4.68 1.92
C THR A 61 -24.00 -4.69 0.43
N LEU A 62 -22.76 -4.36 0.05
CA LEU A 62 -22.30 -4.42 -1.34
C LEU A 62 -22.37 -5.84 -1.88
N MET A 63 -21.89 -6.83 -1.12
CA MET A 63 -21.90 -8.24 -1.52
C MET A 63 -23.30 -8.84 -1.73
N ARG A 64 -24.35 -8.22 -1.16
CA ARG A 64 -25.74 -8.60 -1.42
C ARG A 64 -26.31 -8.02 -2.72
N HIS A 65 -25.61 -7.06 -3.34
CA HIS A 65 -26.09 -6.46 -4.58
C HIS A 65 -25.79 -7.38 -5.76
N PRO A 66 -26.76 -7.66 -6.65
CA PRO A 66 -26.60 -8.68 -7.71
C PRO A 66 -25.52 -8.36 -8.74
N THR A 67 -25.12 -7.10 -8.88
CA THR A 67 -24.07 -6.67 -9.82
C THR A 67 -22.68 -6.68 -9.20
N VAL A 68 -22.55 -6.82 -7.89
CA VAL A 68 -21.25 -6.85 -7.19
C VAL A 68 -20.80 -8.29 -7.06
N ARG A 69 -19.67 -8.62 -7.68
CA ARG A 69 -19.07 -9.94 -7.64
C ARG A 69 -18.19 -10.13 -6.41
N SER A 70 -17.42 -9.10 -6.06
CA SER A 70 -16.53 -9.07 -4.92
C SER A 70 -16.43 -7.65 -4.37
N ALA A 71 -16.23 -7.52 -3.08
CA ALA A 71 -15.94 -6.24 -2.42
C ALA A 71 -14.97 -6.52 -1.29
N ALA A 72 -13.79 -5.89 -1.32
CA ALA A 72 -12.72 -6.11 -0.36
C ALA A 72 -12.36 -4.80 0.35
N PRO A 73 -12.42 -4.77 1.69
CA PRO A 73 -12.00 -3.62 2.47
C PRO A 73 -10.48 -3.53 2.50
N VAL A 74 -9.97 -2.31 2.47
CA VAL A 74 -8.53 -2.03 2.55
C VAL A 74 -8.29 -0.94 3.57
N LEU A 75 -7.30 -1.16 4.42
CA LEU A 75 -6.70 -0.17 5.30
C LEU A 75 -5.24 0.06 4.91
N SER A 76 -4.74 1.25 5.12
CA SER A 76 -3.35 1.57 4.88
C SER A 76 -2.83 2.62 5.87
N ALA A 77 -1.60 2.48 6.30
CA ALA A 77 -0.92 3.47 7.14
C ALA A 77 0.58 3.41 6.94
N TYR A 78 1.22 4.55 7.10
CA TYR A 78 2.67 4.57 7.25
C TYR A 78 3.03 4.16 8.68
N VAL A 79 3.91 3.17 8.76
CA VAL A 79 4.46 2.63 10.00
C VAL A 79 5.97 2.64 9.92
N ARG A 80 6.66 2.47 11.04
CA ARG A 80 8.12 2.38 11.07
C ARG A 80 8.58 1.27 12.03
N PRO A 81 9.79 0.74 11.87
CA PRO A 81 10.38 -0.09 12.91
C PRO A 81 10.54 0.70 14.19
N ALA A 82 10.41 0.05 15.34
CA ALA A 82 10.54 0.73 16.65
C ALA A 82 11.95 1.29 16.90
N ASP A 83 12.94 0.73 16.24
CA ASP A 83 14.37 1.07 16.31
C ASP A 83 14.87 1.92 15.13
N ASN A 84 13.98 2.30 14.22
CA ASN A 84 14.34 3.06 13.00
C ASN A 84 13.26 4.08 12.64
N GLU A 85 13.68 5.27 12.20
CA GLU A 85 12.76 6.37 11.86
C GLU A 85 12.26 6.34 10.41
N THR A 86 12.70 5.40 9.58
CA THR A 86 12.30 5.33 8.17
C THR A 86 10.92 4.70 8.03
N PRO A 87 9.92 5.47 7.56
CA PRO A 87 8.56 4.94 7.39
C PRO A 87 8.45 4.09 6.14
N PHE A 88 7.49 3.16 6.17
CA PHE A 88 7.05 2.37 5.03
C PHE A 88 5.54 2.13 5.11
N LEU A 89 4.95 1.71 4.00
CA LEU A 89 3.52 1.49 3.90
C LEU A 89 3.14 0.10 4.42
N LEU A 90 2.26 0.03 5.42
CA LEU A 90 1.58 -1.19 5.84
C LEU A 90 0.17 -1.17 5.27
N ILE A 91 -0.24 -2.28 4.63
CA ILE A 91 -1.57 -2.47 4.05
C ILE A 91 -2.24 -3.64 4.76
N GLY A 92 -3.44 -3.39 5.28
CA GLY A 92 -4.34 -4.40 5.82
C GLY A 92 -5.36 -4.80 4.76
N LEU A 93 -5.42 -6.09 4.45
CA LEU A 93 -6.30 -6.68 3.45
C LEU A 93 -7.16 -7.77 4.08
N GLU A 94 -8.34 -8.01 3.51
CA GLU A 94 -9.11 -9.22 3.81
C GLU A 94 -8.71 -10.31 2.79
N PRO A 95 -7.85 -11.29 3.17
CA PRO A 95 -7.26 -12.20 2.20
C PRO A 95 -8.27 -13.07 1.44
N LEU A 96 -9.43 -13.36 2.05
CA LEU A 96 -10.49 -14.13 1.41
C LEU A 96 -11.18 -13.38 0.28
N LEU A 97 -11.46 -12.09 0.50
CA LEU A 97 -12.18 -11.25 -0.45
C LEU A 97 -11.24 -10.66 -1.52
N ASP A 98 -9.97 -10.50 -1.18
CA ASP A 98 -8.97 -9.90 -2.04
C ASP A 98 -8.42 -10.81 -3.16
N ARG A 99 -8.62 -12.12 -3.06
CA ARG A 99 -8.02 -13.14 -3.95
C ARG A 99 -8.23 -12.93 -5.45
N GLY A 100 -9.30 -12.26 -5.85
CA GLY A 100 -9.62 -11.99 -7.24
C GLY A 100 -9.29 -10.57 -7.68
N LEU A 101 -8.95 -9.70 -6.75
CA LEU A 101 -8.76 -8.27 -7.00
C LEU A 101 -7.29 -7.90 -7.20
N ARG A 102 -6.38 -8.55 -6.48
CA ARG A 102 -4.96 -8.17 -6.50
C ARG A 102 -4.05 -9.37 -6.69
N THR A 103 -2.95 -9.12 -7.39
CA THR A 103 -1.85 -10.06 -7.48
C THR A 103 -0.87 -9.77 -6.36
N TRP A 104 -0.73 -10.72 -5.44
CA TRP A 104 0.34 -10.73 -4.45
C TRP A 104 0.72 -12.18 -4.19
N ARG A 105 2.00 -12.44 -4.27
CA ARG A 105 2.56 -13.78 -4.08
C ARG A 105 3.68 -13.69 -3.08
N ALA A 106 3.75 -14.66 -2.21
CA ALA A 106 4.89 -14.86 -1.34
C ALA A 106 5.75 -15.96 -1.93
N GLY A 107 7.02 -15.73 -2.12
CA GLY A 107 7.91 -16.75 -2.65
C GLY A 107 9.35 -16.49 -2.30
N ASP A 108 9.96 -17.52 -1.73
CA ASP A 108 11.35 -17.83 -1.98
C ASP A 108 11.31 -18.92 -3.07
N PRO A 109 11.98 -18.75 -4.24
CA PRO A 109 11.95 -19.73 -5.33
C PRO A 109 12.45 -21.12 -4.93
N GLY A 110 13.09 -21.25 -3.76
CA GLY A 110 13.64 -22.49 -3.23
C GLY A 110 12.91 -23.06 -2.01
N ALA A 111 11.85 -22.42 -1.51
CA ALA A 111 11.17 -22.92 -0.32
C ALA A 111 10.23 -24.08 -0.66
N GLU A 112 10.36 -25.20 0.07
CA GLU A 112 9.50 -26.38 -0.06
C GLU A 112 8.04 -26.11 0.31
N SER A 113 7.73 -25.05 1.05
CA SER A 113 6.37 -24.57 1.30
C SER A 113 6.30 -23.05 1.21
N ARG A 114 5.57 -22.55 0.21
CA ARG A 114 5.22 -21.13 0.11
C ARG A 114 4.21 -20.82 1.21
N PRO A 115 4.42 -19.76 2.04
CA PRO A 115 3.39 -19.32 2.97
C PRO A 115 2.14 -18.98 2.16
N ASP A 116 1.06 -19.69 2.49
CA ASP A 116 -0.24 -19.42 1.89
C ASP A 116 -0.83 -18.15 2.53
N TRP A 117 -1.67 -17.44 1.79
CA TRP A 117 -2.46 -16.31 2.29
C TRP A 117 -3.24 -16.67 3.59
N ARG A 118 -3.58 -17.95 3.78
CA ARG A 118 -4.21 -18.44 5.02
C ARG A 118 -3.34 -18.20 6.25
N SER A 119 -2.02 -18.24 6.09
CA SER A 119 -1.09 -18.03 7.18
C SER A 119 -1.16 -16.59 7.72
N LEU A 120 -1.54 -15.59 6.89
CA LEU A 120 -1.79 -14.24 7.36
C LEU A 120 -2.94 -14.17 8.38
N MET A 121 -3.96 -15.02 8.22
CA MET A 121 -5.14 -15.04 9.08
C MET A 121 -4.98 -15.93 10.31
N THR A 122 -4.08 -16.92 10.26
CA THR A 122 -3.94 -17.92 11.32
C THR A 122 -2.78 -17.66 12.26
N VAL A 123 -1.79 -16.89 11.82
CA VAL A 123 -0.63 -16.55 12.66
C VAL A 123 -0.84 -15.14 13.22
N PRO A 124 -0.94 -14.99 14.55
CA PRO A 124 -1.10 -13.68 15.17
C PRO A 124 0.05 -12.72 14.82
N GLY A 125 -0.28 -11.50 14.43
CA GLY A 125 0.71 -10.51 14.04
C GLY A 125 1.51 -10.87 12.79
N ALA A 126 0.93 -11.70 11.91
CA ALA A 126 1.58 -12.10 10.66
C ALA A 126 1.73 -10.93 9.69
N VAL A 127 2.89 -10.82 9.05
CA VAL A 127 3.16 -9.81 8.01
C VAL A 127 4.00 -10.40 6.89
N MET A 128 3.65 -10.07 5.65
CA MET A 128 4.48 -10.31 4.47
C MET A 128 5.12 -8.99 4.05
N ILE A 129 6.38 -9.00 3.69
CA ILE A 129 7.15 -7.77 3.42
C ILE A 129 7.66 -7.74 1.99
N GLY A 130 7.69 -6.57 1.37
CA GLY A 130 8.32 -6.37 0.06
C GLY A 130 9.83 -6.56 0.11
N GLY A 131 10.41 -6.99 -1.02
CA GLY A 131 11.84 -7.29 -1.13
C GLY A 131 12.74 -6.10 -0.76
N LYS A 132 12.30 -4.86 -1.01
CA LYS A 132 13.05 -3.66 -0.62
C LYS A 132 13.12 -3.47 0.90
N LEU A 133 12.05 -3.79 1.63
CA LEU A 133 12.08 -3.76 3.09
C LEU A 133 12.99 -4.84 3.66
N ALA A 134 12.91 -6.06 3.10
CA ALA A 134 13.79 -7.15 3.47
C ALA A 134 15.27 -6.77 3.31
N GLN A 135 15.64 -6.17 2.18
CA GLN A 135 17.00 -5.70 1.93
C GLN A 135 17.40 -4.53 2.83
N GLN A 136 16.52 -3.53 3.00
CA GLN A 136 16.83 -2.30 3.72
C GLN A 136 17.05 -2.54 5.22
N PHE A 137 16.23 -3.40 5.83
CA PHE A 137 16.27 -3.68 7.26
C PHE A 137 16.92 -5.02 7.61
N GLY A 138 17.32 -5.82 6.62
CA GLY A 138 17.89 -7.14 6.85
C GLY A 138 16.88 -8.15 7.40
N TRP A 139 15.60 -7.94 7.17
CA TRP A 139 14.54 -8.79 7.68
C TRP A 139 14.42 -10.09 6.89
N GLN A 140 14.18 -11.17 7.63
CA GLN A 140 14.09 -12.53 7.08
C GLN A 140 12.78 -13.21 7.50
N THR A 141 12.36 -14.19 6.72
CA THR A 141 11.23 -15.06 7.06
C THR A 141 11.41 -15.71 8.42
N GLY A 142 10.36 -15.72 9.23
CA GLY A 142 10.36 -16.22 10.61
C GLY A 142 10.83 -15.22 11.65
N GLN A 143 11.39 -14.08 11.26
CA GLN A 143 11.87 -13.06 12.18
C GLN A 143 10.72 -12.30 12.84
N ARG A 144 10.85 -12.03 14.12
CA ARG A 144 10.00 -11.06 14.82
C ARG A 144 10.54 -9.66 14.64
N ILE A 145 9.66 -8.75 14.26
CA ILE A 145 9.95 -7.32 14.08
C ILE A 145 8.98 -6.52 14.93
N ARG A 146 9.43 -5.41 15.46
CA ARG A 146 8.58 -4.51 16.23
C ARG A 146 8.28 -3.27 15.41
N LEU A 147 6.99 -3.04 15.16
CA LEU A 147 6.51 -1.90 14.39
C LEU A 147 5.80 -0.91 15.30
N THR A 148 5.91 0.35 14.97
CA THR A 148 5.19 1.43 15.64
C THR A 148 4.48 2.31 14.63
N ASN A 149 3.30 2.75 15.00
CA ASN A 149 2.60 3.87 14.37
C ASN A 149 2.62 5.07 15.36
N ALA A 150 1.86 6.13 15.08
CA ALA A 150 1.83 7.32 15.93
C ALA A 150 1.38 7.03 17.38
N HIS A 151 0.66 5.95 17.65
CA HIS A 151 -0.02 5.70 18.92
C HIS A 151 0.29 4.34 19.55
N HIS A 152 0.63 3.34 18.75
CA HIS A 152 0.77 1.96 19.21
C HIS A 152 2.07 1.34 18.70
N THR A 153 2.57 0.38 19.46
CA THR A 153 3.71 -0.47 19.09
C THR A 153 3.29 -1.91 19.28
N ALA A 154 3.58 -2.75 18.28
CA ALA A 154 3.26 -4.18 18.31
C ALA A 154 4.37 -5.02 17.68
N ASP A 155 4.43 -6.28 18.08
CA ASP A 155 5.33 -7.27 17.50
C ASP A 155 4.64 -7.98 16.33
N PHE A 156 5.37 -8.10 15.23
CA PHE A 156 4.93 -8.80 14.03
C PHE A 156 5.89 -9.94 13.70
N THR A 157 5.38 -10.98 13.05
CA THR A 157 6.19 -12.09 12.54
C THR A 157 6.23 -12.02 11.02
N VAL A 158 7.41 -11.93 10.44
CA VAL A 158 7.60 -11.96 8.99
C VAL A 158 7.33 -13.36 8.48
N LEU A 159 6.22 -13.55 7.77
CA LEU A 159 5.86 -14.85 7.18
C LEU A 159 6.63 -15.13 5.91
N ALA A 160 6.81 -14.10 5.08
CA ALA A 160 7.50 -14.23 3.80
C ALA A 160 7.96 -12.89 3.26
N VAL A 161 8.90 -12.96 2.34
CA VAL A 161 9.22 -11.86 1.42
C VAL A 161 8.37 -12.02 0.16
N LEU A 162 7.71 -10.95 -0.26
CA LEU A 162 6.85 -10.94 -1.44
C LEU A 162 7.70 -10.98 -2.72
N ASP A 163 7.23 -11.72 -3.71
CA ASP A 163 7.76 -11.65 -5.08
C ASP A 163 7.58 -10.20 -5.61
N PRO A 164 8.50 -9.69 -6.43
CA PRO A 164 8.43 -8.33 -6.97
C PRO A 164 7.35 -8.22 -8.05
N ASP A 165 6.08 -8.40 -7.67
CA ASP A 165 4.90 -8.38 -8.54
C ASP A 165 3.71 -7.73 -7.81
N GLY A 166 2.85 -7.06 -8.56
CA GLY A 166 1.61 -6.48 -8.07
C GLY A 166 1.81 -5.58 -6.86
N LEU A 167 1.17 -5.91 -5.74
CA LEU A 167 1.25 -5.13 -4.50
C LEU A 167 2.66 -4.98 -3.93
N ALA A 168 3.55 -5.93 -4.18
CA ALA A 168 4.93 -5.85 -3.70
C ALA A 168 5.76 -4.74 -4.37
N LEU A 169 5.28 -4.16 -5.47
CA LEU A 169 5.91 -3.03 -6.16
C LEU A 169 5.44 -1.66 -5.64
N VAL A 170 4.40 -1.63 -4.84
CA VAL A 170 3.88 -0.39 -4.23
C VAL A 170 5.00 0.29 -3.44
N GLU A 171 5.07 1.62 -3.52
CA GLU A 171 6.14 2.42 -2.90
C GLU A 171 7.57 1.95 -3.27
N GLY A 172 7.72 1.45 -4.50
CA GLY A 172 9.00 0.90 -4.96
C GLY A 172 9.44 -0.35 -4.22
N GLY A 173 8.50 -1.12 -3.66
CA GLY A 173 8.76 -2.34 -2.89
C GLY A 173 8.97 -2.10 -1.39
N ARG A 174 8.67 -0.90 -0.88
CA ARG A 174 8.70 -0.56 0.55
C ARG A 174 7.32 -0.71 1.18
N VAL A 175 6.75 -1.88 1.04
CA VAL A 175 5.40 -2.23 1.46
C VAL A 175 5.41 -3.48 2.32
N ALA A 176 4.49 -3.54 3.27
CA ALA A 176 4.19 -4.73 4.05
C ALA A 176 2.69 -5.00 4.01
N LEU A 177 2.30 -6.27 4.02
CA LEU A 177 0.92 -6.73 3.98
C LEU A 177 0.61 -7.53 5.23
N CYS A 178 -0.52 -7.26 5.87
CA CYS A 178 -1.08 -8.10 6.93
C CYS A 178 -2.58 -8.31 6.68
N ASP A 179 -3.21 -9.19 7.44
CA ASP A 179 -4.66 -9.28 7.41
C ASP A 179 -5.30 -8.03 8.06
N ILE A 180 -6.55 -7.74 7.67
CA ILE A 180 -7.22 -6.52 8.09
C ILE A 180 -7.48 -6.49 9.61
N ALA A 181 -7.73 -7.63 10.25
CA ALA A 181 -7.95 -7.69 11.69
C ALA A 181 -6.66 -7.36 12.46
N THR A 182 -5.53 -7.92 12.05
CA THR A 182 -4.20 -7.57 12.59
C THR A 182 -3.91 -6.07 12.41
N PHE A 183 -4.25 -5.51 11.25
CA PHE A 183 -4.08 -4.07 11.02
C PHE A 183 -4.97 -3.23 11.95
N GLN A 184 -6.24 -3.62 12.11
CA GLN A 184 -7.20 -2.92 12.97
C GLN A 184 -6.79 -2.97 14.45
N GLU A 185 -6.32 -4.12 14.93
CA GLU A 185 -5.78 -4.26 16.29
C GLU A 185 -4.58 -3.33 16.52
N PHE A 186 -3.65 -3.30 15.56
CA PHE A 186 -2.45 -2.47 15.66
C PHE A 186 -2.75 -0.97 15.61
N THR A 187 -3.77 -0.55 14.88
CA THR A 187 -4.08 0.88 14.66
C THR A 187 -5.24 1.39 15.50
N GLY A 188 -6.03 0.51 16.11
CA GLY A 188 -7.27 0.86 16.82
C GLY A 188 -8.45 1.20 15.88
N LEU A 189 -8.35 0.87 14.59
CA LEU A 189 -9.35 1.24 13.56
C LEU A 189 -10.42 0.17 13.35
N PHE A 190 -10.94 -0.39 14.42
CA PHE A 190 -11.91 -1.48 14.37
C PHE A 190 -13.15 -1.14 13.56
N GLY A 191 -13.54 -2.05 12.66
CA GLY A 191 -14.75 -1.94 11.84
C GLY A 191 -14.72 -0.82 10.79
N LEU A 192 -13.54 -0.29 10.49
CA LEU A 192 -13.35 0.78 9.52
C LEU A 192 -12.45 0.31 8.36
N ALA A 193 -12.65 0.91 7.20
CA ALA A 193 -11.79 0.77 6.02
C ALA A 193 -11.48 2.15 5.44
N ASP A 194 -10.31 2.32 4.83
CA ASP A 194 -9.99 3.54 4.08
C ASP A 194 -10.75 3.55 2.76
N ARG A 195 -10.94 2.35 2.18
CA ARG A 195 -11.72 2.15 0.95
C ARG A 195 -12.24 0.72 0.86
N ILE A 196 -13.17 0.50 -0.07
CA ILE A 196 -13.65 -0.83 -0.48
C ILE A 196 -13.50 -0.89 -2.00
N ASP A 197 -12.76 -1.88 -2.48
CA ASP A 197 -12.46 -2.12 -3.88
C ASP A 197 -13.31 -3.26 -4.44
#